data_70f9f8fb8de01b6f37e2011cb0bcf8c8
#
_entry.id   70f9f8fb8de01b6f37e2011cb0bcf8c8
#
_cell.length_a   1.000
_cell.length_b   1.000
_cell.length_c   1.000
_cell.angle_alpha   90.00
_cell.angle_beta   90.00
_cell.angle_gamma   90.00
#
_symmetry.space_group_name_H-M   'P 1'
#
loop_
_entity.id
_entity.type
_entity.pdbx_description
1 polymer ?
#
loop_
_entity_poly.entity_id
_entity_poly.type
_entity_poly.pdbx_seq_one_letter_code
_entity_poly.pdbx_strand_id
1 'polypeptide(L)'
;MPRQLRMVRPNLKDLPELQLPLGYDIRTYRNGDEAHWARIISDSFGGRERTPQDTRNEITGRDVFVPDGFYFATHRGTPVGTACAWRQSIDEKEVGYVHMVGVVAEHTGHKLGKWVSLAVLHYFRDNRFISVMLDTDDFRIPAIKTYLNLGFVPVYVEEGQSERWRDIFENLKLPHPSTQIANVKETLSEELWSKVSS
;
A
#
# COMPACT_ATOMS: atom_id res chain seq x y z
N MET A 1 -3.18 -17.87 -11.46
CA MET A 1 -2.70 -17.57 -10.09
C MET A 1 -3.91 -17.19 -9.26
N PRO A 2 -3.97 -17.54 -7.98
CA PRO A 2 -5.05 -17.10 -7.11
C PRO A 2 -5.07 -15.56 -7.04
N ARG A 3 -6.26 -14.99 -6.82
CA ARG A 3 -6.42 -13.55 -6.63
C ARG A 3 -5.60 -13.09 -5.42
N GLN A 4 -5.03 -11.89 -5.48
CA GLN A 4 -4.32 -11.29 -4.35
C GLN A 4 -5.25 -11.15 -3.12
N LEU A 5 -4.64 -11.14 -1.96
CA LEU A 5 -5.33 -10.91 -0.69
C LEU A 5 -5.60 -9.42 -0.50
N ARG A 6 -6.83 -9.06 -0.18
CA ARG A 6 -7.21 -7.68 0.08
C ARG A 6 -7.14 -7.33 1.55
N MET A 7 -6.66 -6.13 1.82
CA MET A 7 -6.70 -5.53 3.15
C MET A 7 -7.33 -4.13 3.06
N VAL A 8 -8.08 -3.74 4.10
CA VAL A 8 -8.77 -2.45 4.18
C VAL A 8 -8.44 -1.76 5.49
N ARG A 9 -8.12 -0.48 5.43
CA ARG A 9 -8.13 0.42 6.58
C ARG A 9 -9.46 1.18 6.57
N PRO A 10 -10.37 0.94 7.55
CA PRO A 10 -11.76 1.40 7.46
C PRO A 10 -11.92 2.91 7.71
N ASN A 11 -10.92 3.55 8.29
CA ASN A 11 -10.90 5.00 8.50
C ASN A 11 -9.46 5.53 8.53
N LEU A 12 -9.30 6.83 8.42
CA LEU A 12 -8.00 7.52 8.41
C LEU A 12 -7.76 8.35 9.69
N LYS A 13 -8.47 8.02 10.77
CA LYS A 13 -8.26 8.62 12.07
C LYS A 13 -6.99 8.08 12.72
N ASP A 14 -6.43 8.85 13.64
CA ASP A 14 -5.32 8.43 14.52
C ASP A 14 -4.10 7.86 13.75
N LEU A 15 -3.78 8.44 12.59
CA LEU A 15 -2.56 8.11 11.87
C LEU A 15 -1.34 8.60 12.69
N PRO A 16 -0.34 7.75 12.94
CA PRO A 16 0.87 8.20 13.61
C PRO A 16 1.65 9.21 12.75
N GLU A 17 2.51 9.99 13.38
CA GLU A 17 3.44 10.83 12.66
C GLU A 17 4.55 10.03 11.98
N LEU A 18 5.10 10.58 10.90
CA LEU A 18 6.26 10.01 10.22
C LEU A 18 7.51 10.13 11.11
N GLN A 19 8.16 9.00 11.37
CA GLN A 19 9.39 8.91 12.17
C GLN A 19 10.46 8.15 11.41
N LEU A 20 11.08 8.82 10.46
CA LEU A 20 12.10 8.23 9.59
C LEU A 20 13.41 7.97 10.36
N PRO A 21 14.12 6.89 10.02
CA PRO A 21 15.47 6.68 10.52
C PRO A 21 16.42 7.79 10.05
N LEU A 22 17.49 8.00 10.80
CA LEU A 22 18.52 8.97 10.46
C LEU A 22 19.11 8.72 9.06
N GLY A 23 19.20 9.77 8.26
CA GLY A 23 19.71 9.70 6.89
C GLY A 23 18.67 9.36 5.84
N TYR A 24 17.41 9.18 6.24
CA TYR A 24 16.28 8.97 5.32
C TYR A 24 15.30 10.13 5.37
N ASP A 25 14.73 10.44 4.20
CA ASP A 25 13.68 11.43 4.03
C ASP A 25 12.55 10.85 3.16
N ILE A 26 11.38 11.49 3.18
CA ILE A 26 10.29 11.21 2.24
C ILE A 26 9.99 12.48 1.45
N ARG A 27 9.83 12.32 0.14
CA ARG A 27 9.38 13.38 -0.76
C ARG A 27 8.38 12.85 -1.78
N THR A 28 7.63 13.74 -2.38
CA THR A 28 6.76 13.43 -3.51
C THR A 28 7.55 13.33 -4.82
N TYR A 29 6.86 12.87 -5.86
CA TYR A 29 7.36 12.71 -7.22
C TYR A 29 7.94 14.01 -7.78
N ARG A 30 8.99 13.86 -8.59
CA ARG A 30 9.58 14.91 -9.43
C ARG A 30 9.77 14.38 -10.85
N ASN A 31 9.66 15.24 -11.84
CA ASN A 31 9.91 14.85 -13.24
C ASN A 31 11.26 14.14 -13.37
N GLY A 32 11.26 12.96 -13.98
CA GLY A 32 12.43 12.11 -14.13
C GLY A 32 12.52 10.96 -13.10
N ASP A 33 11.67 10.93 -12.09
CA ASP A 33 11.64 9.84 -11.11
C ASP A 33 11.16 8.50 -11.68
N GLU A 34 10.69 8.46 -12.92
CA GLU A 34 10.30 7.22 -13.61
C GLU A 34 11.41 6.17 -13.60
N ALA A 35 12.66 6.61 -13.80
CA ALA A 35 13.81 5.71 -13.73
C ALA A 35 14.05 5.16 -12.33
N HIS A 36 13.83 5.99 -11.30
CA HIS A 36 13.95 5.57 -9.90
C HIS A 36 12.87 4.57 -9.52
N TRP A 37 11.62 4.84 -9.90
CA TRP A 37 10.52 3.90 -9.65
C TRP A 37 10.77 2.56 -10.35
N ALA A 38 11.13 2.58 -11.63
CA ALA A 38 11.42 1.39 -12.41
C ALA A 38 12.48 0.52 -11.72
N ARG A 39 13.60 1.12 -11.27
CA ARG A 39 14.64 0.43 -10.51
C ARG A 39 14.13 -0.15 -9.18
N ILE A 40 13.44 0.65 -8.38
CA ILE A 40 12.92 0.22 -7.07
C ILE A 40 11.97 -0.95 -7.22
N ILE A 41 11.05 -0.89 -8.18
CA ILE A 41 10.04 -1.94 -8.38
C ILE A 41 10.66 -3.20 -9.00
N SER A 42 11.62 -3.06 -9.92
CA SER A 42 12.35 -4.23 -10.44
C SER A 42 13.09 -4.97 -9.33
N ASP A 43 13.77 -4.24 -8.46
CA ASP A 43 14.52 -4.83 -7.34
C ASP A 43 13.59 -5.47 -6.29
N SER A 44 12.54 -4.76 -5.88
CA SER A 44 11.67 -5.19 -4.77
C SER A 44 10.64 -6.27 -5.13
N PHE A 45 10.21 -6.33 -6.39
CA PHE A 45 9.22 -7.30 -6.85
C PHE A 45 9.84 -8.46 -7.62
N GLY A 46 11.06 -8.29 -8.15
CA GLY A 46 11.69 -9.26 -9.04
C GLY A 46 10.95 -9.41 -10.38
N GLY A 47 11.18 -10.53 -11.04
CA GLY A 47 10.56 -10.82 -12.34
C GLY A 47 11.27 -10.07 -13.49
N ARG A 48 10.51 -9.30 -14.28
CA ARG A 48 11.08 -8.52 -15.37
C ARG A 48 11.71 -7.21 -14.88
N GLU A 49 12.78 -6.82 -15.53
CA GLU A 49 13.33 -5.48 -15.38
C GLU A 49 12.37 -4.43 -15.98
N ARG A 50 12.06 -3.37 -15.23
CA ARG A 50 11.22 -2.27 -15.69
C ARG A 50 12.06 -1.11 -16.20
N THR A 51 11.52 -0.43 -17.19
CA THR A 51 12.11 0.77 -17.80
C THR A 51 11.35 2.04 -17.34
N PRO A 52 11.91 3.24 -17.54
CA PRO A 52 11.16 4.48 -17.34
C PRO A 52 9.89 4.57 -18.21
N GLN A 53 9.85 3.90 -19.36
CA GLN A 53 8.65 3.83 -20.19
C GLN A 53 7.57 2.98 -19.54
N ASP A 54 7.93 1.88 -18.84
CA ASP A 54 6.97 1.09 -18.07
C ASP A 54 6.35 1.94 -16.94
N THR A 55 7.16 2.76 -16.26
CA THR A 55 6.64 3.69 -15.24
C THR A 55 5.63 4.67 -15.82
N ARG A 56 5.91 5.22 -17.00
CA ARG A 56 4.95 6.09 -17.69
C ARG A 56 3.66 5.35 -18.04
N ASN A 57 3.75 4.15 -18.55
CA ASN A 57 2.58 3.36 -18.95
C ASN A 57 1.76 2.88 -17.74
N GLU A 58 2.43 2.46 -16.66
CA GLU A 58 1.80 1.84 -15.49
C GLU A 58 1.31 2.89 -14.47
N ILE A 59 2.00 4.03 -14.34
CA ILE A 59 1.79 5.02 -13.28
C ILE A 59 1.56 6.44 -13.82
N THR A 60 2.62 7.11 -14.30
CA THR A 60 2.57 8.58 -14.51
C THR A 60 1.74 9.02 -15.71
N GLY A 61 1.48 8.14 -16.65
CA GLY A 61 0.60 8.38 -17.79
C GLY A 61 -0.87 7.97 -17.58
N ARG A 62 -1.24 7.58 -16.35
CA ARG A 62 -2.63 7.18 -16.04
C ARG A 62 -3.43 8.37 -15.54
N ASP A 63 -4.68 8.47 -15.95
CA ASP A 63 -5.59 9.57 -15.57
C ASP A 63 -5.76 9.74 -14.06
N VAL A 64 -5.62 8.65 -13.31
CA VAL A 64 -5.71 8.63 -11.85
C VAL A 64 -4.41 8.98 -11.13
N PHE A 65 -3.33 9.23 -11.87
CA PHE A 65 -2.04 9.61 -11.30
C PHE A 65 -2.09 11.00 -10.69
N VAL A 66 -1.53 11.12 -9.48
CA VAL A 66 -1.41 12.40 -8.77
C VAL A 66 0.03 12.54 -8.24
N PRO A 67 0.81 13.51 -8.73
CA PRO A 67 2.21 13.70 -8.32
C PRO A 67 2.39 13.84 -6.81
N ASP A 68 1.51 14.61 -6.15
CA ASP A 68 1.55 14.85 -4.70
C ASP A 68 1.18 13.63 -3.85
N GLY A 69 0.58 12.60 -4.47
CA GLY A 69 0.28 11.31 -3.85
C GLY A 69 1.32 10.22 -4.16
N PHE A 70 2.35 10.54 -4.92
CA PHE A 70 3.38 9.58 -5.30
C PHE A 70 4.66 9.83 -4.49
N TYR A 71 4.97 8.94 -3.56
CA TYR A 71 6.02 9.11 -2.57
C TYR A 71 7.27 8.28 -2.84
N PHE A 72 8.41 8.87 -2.52
CA PHE A 72 9.71 8.20 -2.51
C PHE A 72 10.37 8.37 -1.15
N ALA A 73 10.77 7.26 -0.54
CA ALA A 73 11.76 7.29 0.53
C ALA A 73 13.13 7.48 -0.11
N THR A 74 13.92 8.42 0.41
CA THR A 74 15.27 8.70 -0.09
C THR A 74 16.30 8.44 0.98
N HIS A 75 17.48 7.99 0.57
CA HIS A 75 18.67 7.93 1.40
C HIS A 75 19.74 8.82 0.77
N ARG A 76 20.17 9.86 1.51
CA ARG A 76 21.11 10.87 1.00
C ARG A 76 20.69 11.45 -0.36
N GLY A 77 19.39 11.70 -0.53
CA GLY A 77 18.80 12.25 -1.75
C GLY A 77 18.46 11.25 -2.84
N THR A 78 18.96 10.01 -2.79
CA THR A 78 18.67 8.96 -3.75
C THR A 78 17.39 8.20 -3.38
N PRO A 79 16.38 8.07 -4.27
CA PRO A 79 15.19 7.27 -4.03
C PRO A 79 15.52 5.78 -3.84
N VAL A 80 15.06 5.19 -2.74
CA VAL A 80 15.32 3.80 -2.34
C VAL A 80 14.06 3.03 -1.95
N GLY A 81 12.92 3.71 -1.87
CA GLY A 81 11.62 3.11 -1.64
C GLY A 81 10.52 3.96 -2.26
N THR A 82 9.36 3.39 -2.49
CA THR A 82 8.22 4.07 -3.12
C THR A 82 6.89 3.52 -2.64
N ALA A 83 5.85 4.34 -2.72
CA ALA A 83 4.44 3.99 -2.65
C ALA A 83 3.62 5.07 -3.36
N CYS A 84 2.49 4.67 -3.94
CA CYS A 84 1.63 5.58 -4.71
C CYS A 84 0.21 5.59 -4.12
N ALA A 85 -0.35 6.78 -3.92
CA ALA A 85 -1.78 6.94 -3.73
C ALA A 85 -2.48 6.72 -5.06
N TRP A 86 -3.36 5.73 -5.09
CA TRP A 86 -4.08 5.30 -6.28
C TRP A 86 -5.58 5.28 -6.03
N ARG A 87 -6.38 5.20 -7.06
CA ARG A 87 -7.83 5.08 -7.00
C ARG A 87 -8.34 4.34 -8.24
N GLN A 88 -9.50 3.73 -8.15
CA GLN A 88 -10.06 2.93 -9.25
C GLN A 88 -10.46 3.78 -10.46
N SER A 89 -10.93 5.01 -10.21
CA SER A 89 -11.30 5.99 -11.25
C SER A 89 -10.98 7.41 -10.78
N ILE A 90 -10.99 8.37 -11.69
CA ILE A 90 -10.76 9.78 -11.36
C ILE A 90 -11.84 10.37 -10.44
N ASP A 91 -13.05 9.82 -10.50
CA ASP A 91 -14.19 10.26 -9.69
C ASP A 91 -14.26 9.58 -8.32
N GLU A 92 -13.45 8.54 -8.06
CA GLU A 92 -13.40 7.89 -6.77
C GLU A 92 -12.73 8.80 -5.73
N LYS A 93 -13.48 9.18 -4.68
CA LYS A 93 -13.07 10.12 -3.64
C LYS A 93 -13.27 9.59 -2.22
N GLU A 94 -13.76 8.37 -2.07
CA GLU A 94 -14.06 7.77 -0.78
C GLU A 94 -13.10 6.64 -0.42
N VAL A 95 -12.71 5.83 -1.41
CA VAL A 95 -11.83 4.68 -1.20
C VAL A 95 -10.51 4.89 -1.93
N GLY A 96 -9.45 5.12 -1.16
CA GLY A 96 -8.09 5.17 -1.68
C GLY A 96 -7.49 3.76 -1.85
N TYR A 97 -6.43 3.67 -2.64
CA TYR A 97 -5.69 2.42 -2.84
C TYR A 97 -4.18 2.67 -2.66
N VAL A 98 -3.54 1.97 -1.73
CA VAL A 98 -2.07 1.99 -1.59
C VAL A 98 -1.46 1.10 -2.66
N HIS A 99 -0.77 1.70 -3.60
CA HIS A 99 -0.29 1.02 -4.80
C HIS A 99 1.23 0.96 -4.87
N MET A 100 1.76 -0.18 -5.34
CA MET A 100 3.17 -0.38 -5.69
C MET A 100 4.15 0.03 -4.58
N VAL A 101 3.95 -0.54 -3.38
CA VAL A 101 4.89 -0.34 -2.27
C VAL A 101 6.14 -1.19 -2.48
N GLY A 102 7.28 -0.55 -2.67
CA GLY A 102 8.56 -1.21 -2.89
C GLY A 102 9.70 -0.54 -2.14
N VAL A 103 10.70 -1.32 -1.74
CA VAL A 103 11.95 -0.85 -1.14
C VAL A 103 13.08 -1.70 -1.69
N VAL A 104 14.16 -1.06 -2.17
CA VAL A 104 15.33 -1.80 -2.68
C VAL A 104 15.94 -2.68 -1.60
N ALA A 105 16.46 -3.84 -1.98
CA ALA A 105 16.95 -4.86 -1.05
C ALA A 105 17.97 -4.33 -0.04
N GLU A 106 18.91 -3.50 -0.49
CA GLU A 106 19.97 -2.89 0.34
C GLU A 106 19.44 -2.00 1.48
N HIS A 107 18.20 -1.49 1.35
CA HIS A 107 17.57 -0.60 2.33
C HIS A 107 16.39 -1.25 3.08
N THR A 108 16.27 -2.58 3.02
CA THR A 108 15.31 -3.32 3.84
C THR A 108 15.70 -3.27 5.33
N GLY A 109 14.76 -3.58 6.22
CA GLY A 109 15.01 -3.51 7.68
C GLY A 109 14.85 -2.10 8.29
N HIS A 110 14.86 -1.02 7.51
CA HIS A 110 14.69 0.37 7.97
C HIS A 110 13.24 0.83 8.06
N LYS A 111 12.28 -0.09 7.93
CA LYS A 111 10.82 0.18 7.96
C LYS A 111 10.35 1.17 6.88
N LEU A 112 11.10 1.35 5.80
CA LEU A 112 10.77 2.35 4.76
C LEU A 112 9.42 2.07 4.11
N GLY A 113 9.08 0.79 3.85
CA GLY A 113 7.76 0.41 3.36
C GLY A 113 6.61 0.89 4.26
N LYS A 114 6.80 0.86 5.59
CA LYS A 114 5.86 1.45 6.55
C LYS A 114 5.72 2.95 6.33
N TRP A 115 6.83 3.65 6.20
CA TRP A 115 6.83 5.12 6.16
C TRP A 115 6.28 5.66 4.85
N VAL A 116 6.59 5.06 3.69
CA VAL A 116 5.98 5.47 2.42
C VAL A 116 4.48 5.13 2.37
N SER A 117 4.07 3.98 2.93
CA SER A 117 2.64 3.65 3.04
C SER A 117 1.91 4.62 3.96
N LEU A 118 2.52 5.00 5.08
CA LEU A 118 1.94 5.98 6.00
C LEU A 118 1.83 7.37 5.36
N ALA A 119 2.81 7.79 4.56
CA ALA A 119 2.73 9.04 3.79
C ALA A 119 1.52 9.03 2.82
N VAL A 120 1.29 7.90 2.15
CA VAL A 120 0.10 7.70 1.30
C VAL A 120 -1.20 7.80 2.13
N LEU A 121 -1.23 7.22 3.34
CA LEU A 121 -2.41 7.33 4.21
C LEU A 121 -2.67 8.77 4.65
N HIS A 122 -1.63 9.54 4.98
CA HIS A 122 -1.76 10.97 5.27
C HIS A 122 -2.29 11.74 4.06
N TYR A 123 -1.78 11.47 2.86
CA TYR A 123 -2.31 12.06 1.64
C TYR A 123 -3.82 11.82 1.49
N PHE A 124 -4.29 10.58 1.68
CA PHE A 124 -5.71 10.26 1.58
C PHE A 124 -6.54 10.96 2.66
N ARG A 125 -6.05 11.01 3.91
CA ARG A 125 -6.71 11.76 4.99
C ARG A 125 -6.86 13.25 4.63
N ASP A 126 -5.79 13.86 4.15
CA ASP A 126 -5.75 15.30 3.87
C ASP A 126 -6.62 15.65 2.64
N ASN A 127 -6.84 14.67 1.76
CA ASN A 127 -7.76 14.76 0.64
C ASN A 127 -9.17 14.20 0.93
N ARG A 128 -9.50 13.96 2.23
CA ARG A 128 -10.83 13.59 2.73
C ARG A 128 -11.37 12.25 2.24
N PHE A 129 -10.50 11.32 1.89
CA PHE A 129 -10.91 9.94 1.68
C PHE A 129 -11.39 9.32 3.00
N ILE A 130 -12.31 8.38 2.92
CA ILE A 130 -12.94 7.75 4.10
C ILE A 130 -12.16 6.52 4.51
N SER A 131 -11.82 5.66 3.55
CA SER A 131 -11.13 4.39 3.75
C SER A 131 -10.03 4.18 2.70
N VAL A 132 -9.15 3.23 2.97
CA VAL A 132 -8.06 2.88 2.05
C VAL A 132 -7.93 1.37 1.98
N MET A 133 -7.75 0.84 0.78
CA MET A 133 -7.49 -0.58 0.56
C MET A 133 -6.14 -0.81 -0.10
N LEU A 134 -5.70 -2.05 -0.10
CA LEU A 134 -4.56 -2.56 -0.87
C LEU A 134 -4.75 -4.03 -1.17
N ASP A 135 -4.05 -4.52 -2.18
CA ASP A 135 -3.92 -5.95 -2.47
C ASP A 135 -2.46 -6.39 -2.28
N THR A 136 -2.27 -7.61 -1.79
CA THR A 136 -0.95 -8.18 -1.50
C THR A 136 -0.91 -9.68 -1.75
N ASP A 137 0.27 -10.26 -1.82
CA ASP A 137 0.47 -11.69 -2.01
C ASP A 137 0.78 -12.38 -0.68
N ASP A 138 0.38 -13.64 -0.52
CA ASP A 138 0.52 -14.47 0.69
C ASP A 138 1.98 -14.52 1.21
N PHE A 139 2.93 -14.62 0.28
CA PHE A 139 4.35 -14.75 0.61
C PHE A 139 4.99 -13.45 1.10
N ARG A 140 4.29 -12.30 0.99
CA ARG A 140 4.79 -11.00 1.43
C ARG A 140 4.54 -10.74 2.92
N ILE A 141 4.88 -11.72 3.75
CA ILE A 141 4.65 -11.69 5.21
C ILE A 141 5.15 -10.39 5.88
N PRO A 142 6.35 -9.85 5.58
CA PRO A 142 6.80 -8.58 6.18
C PRO A 142 5.92 -7.37 5.78
N ALA A 143 5.40 -7.36 4.55
CA ALA A 143 4.49 -6.30 4.08
C ALA A 143 3.14 -6.42 4.78
N ILE A 144 2.56 -7.62 4.85
CA ILE A 144 1.31 -7.90 5.57
C ILE A 144 1.42 -7.44 7.04
N LYS A 145 2.50 -7.80 7.73
CA LYS A 145 2.75 -7.35 9.11
C LYS A 145 2.80 -5.82 9.20
N THR A 146 3.40 -5.17 8.22
CA THR A 146 3.46 -3.71 8.14
C THR A 146 2.06 -3.11 8.01
N TYR A 147 1.23 -3.66 7.13
CA TYR A 147 -0.12 -3.16 6.91
C TYR A 147 -1.04 -3.41 8.12
N LEU A 148 -0.94 -4.57 8.77
CA LEU A 148 -1.64 -4.81 10.05
C LEU A 148 -1.27 -3.75 11.10
N ASN A 149 0.03 -3.43 11.24
CA ASN A 149 0.51 -2.39 12.16
C ASN A 149 0.08 -0.96 11.75
N LEU A 150 -0.29 -0.74 10.50
CA LEU A 150 -0.89 0.50 10.01
C LEU A 150 -2.42 0.49 10.10
N GLY A 151 -3.02 -0.52 10.74
CA GLY A 151 -4.46 -0.63 10.98
C GLY A 151 -5.27 -1.12 9.79
N PHE A 152 -4.63 -1.73 8.79
CA PHE A 152 -5.33 -2.50 7.79
C PHE A 152 -5.78 -3.83 8.36
N VAL A 153 -6.94 -4.30 7.94
CA VAL A 153 -7.48 -5.61 8.28
C VAL A 153 -7.80 -6.40 7.01
N PRO A 154 -7.73 -7.73 7.05
CA PRO A 154 -8.11 -8.57 5.93
C PRO A 154 -9.56 -8.39 5.50
N VAL A 155 -9.83 -8.55 4.20
CA VAL A 155 -11.18 -8.67 3.63
C VAL A 155 -11.21 -9.90 2.74
N TYR A 156 -12.23 -10.73 2.90
CA TYR A 156 -12.43 -11.90 2.05
C TYR A 156 -13.24 -11.49 0.81
N VAL A 157 -12.63 -11.58 -0.35
CA VAL A 157 -13.21 -11.17 -1.64
C VAL A 157 -13.45 -12.37 -2.58
N GLU A 158 -13.00 -13.57 -2.19
CA GLU A 158 -13.29 -14.82 -2.87
C GLU A 158 -13.25 -16.01 -1.91
N GLU A 159 -13.80 -17.14 -2.35
CA GLU A 159 -13.76 -18.40 -1.62
C GLU A 159 -12.32 -18.89 -1.43
N GLY A 160 -12.04 -19.53 -0.28
CA GLY A 160 -10.70 -20.05 0.05
C GLY A 160 -9.75 -19.02 0.68
N GLN A 161 -10.06 -17.73 0.66
CA GLN A 161 -9.18 -16.73 1.29
C GLN A 161 -9.15 -16.83 2.81
N SER A 162 -10.17 -17.39 3.45
CA SER A 162 -10.19 -17.61 4.91
C SER A 162 -9.09 -18.54 5.37
N GLU A 163 -8.81 -19.63 4.62
CA GLU A 163 -7.74 -20.56 4.90
C GLU A 163 -6.36 -19.89 4.72
N ARG A 164 -6.16 -19.19 3.61
CA ARG A 164 -4.92 -18.46 3.32
C ARG A 164 -4.58 -17.44 4.42
N TRP A 165 -5.57 -16.69 4.89
CA TRP A 165 -5.39 -15.76 6.00
C TRP A 165 -5.12 -16.47 7.32
N ARG A 166 -5.73 -17.63 7.58
CA ARG A 166 -5.45 -18.43 8.77
C ARG A 166 -3.97 -18.82 8.82
N ASP A 167 -3.44 -19.38 7.73
CA ASP A 167 -2.03 -19.78 7.62
C ASP A 167 -1.07 -18.59 7.84
N ILE A 168 -1.41 -17.41 7.30
CA ILE A 168 -0.64 -16.19 7.50
C ILE A 168 -0.64 -15.78 8.97
N PHE A 169 -1.80 -15.76 9.64
CA PHE A 169 -1.92 -15.36 11.04
C PHE A 169 -1.23 -16.36 11.98
N GLU A 170 -1.29 -17.64 11.68
CA GLU A 170 -0.52 -18.68 12.40
C GLU A 170 0.99 -18.44 12.26
N ASN A 171 1.48 -18.17 11.04
CA ASN A 171 2.88 -17.83 10.79
C ASN A 171 3.32 -16.57 11.57
N LEU A 172 2.48 -15.57 11.61
CA LEU A 172 2.71 -14.32 12.37
C LEU A 172 2.53 -14.48 13.89
N LYS A 173 2.03 -15.63 14.37
CA LYS A 173 1.64 -15.90 15.77
C LYS A 173 0.65 -14.85 16.29
N LEU A 174 -0.32 -14.48 15.46
CA LEU A 174 -1.38 -13.53 15.78
C LEU A 174 -2.73 -14.27 15.88
N PRO A 175 -3.69 -13.75 16.68
CA PRO A 175 -5.03 -14.31 16.71
C PRO A 175 -5.72 -14.16 15.34
N HIS A 176 -6.55 -15.14 14.98
CA HIS A 176 -7.27 -15.13 13.71
C HIS A 176 -8.17 -13.88 13.57
N PRO A 177 -8.20 -13.23 12.39
CA PRO A 177 -8.78 -11.91 12.21
C PRO A 177 -10.32 -11.87 12.10
N SER A 178 -11.04 -12.97 12.33
CA SER A 178 -12.50 -13.05 12.11
C SER A 178 -13.30 -11.94 12.78
N THR A 179 -12.95 -11.57 14.02
CA THR A 179 -13.59 -10.47 14.73
C THR A 179 -13.30 -9.11 14.10
N GLN A 180 -12.06 -8.88 13.62
CA GLN A 180 -11.68 -7.63 12.98
C GLN A 180 -12.39 -7.45 11.63
N ILE A 181 -12.58 -8.54 10.88
CA ILE A 181 -13.33 -8.52 9.60
C ILE A 181 -14.80 -8.19 9.84
N ALA A 182 -15.44 -8.78 10.86
CA ALA A 182 -16.80 -8.47 11.23
C ALA A 182 -16.94 -6.98 11.61
N ASN A 183 -16.04 -6.47 12.44
CA ASN A 183 -16.05 -5.07 12.87
C ASN A 183 -15.89 -4.09 11.70
N VAL A 184 -15.11 -4.44 10.66
CA VAL A 184 -14.98 -3.61 9.46
C VAL A 184 -16.27 -3.50 8.69
N LYS A 185 -17.00 -4.61 8.51
CA LYS A 185 -18.32 -4.59 7.87
C LYS A 185 -19.32 -3.69 8.60
N GLU A 186 -19.28 -3.67 9.92
CA GLU A 186 -20.12 -2.83 10.76
C GLU A 186 -19.70 -1.35 10.71
N THR A 187 -18.42 -1.07 10.46
CA THR A 187 -17.86 0.28 10.47
C THR A 187 -18.07 1.01 9.14
N LEU A 188 -18.07 0.27 8.02
CA LEU A 188 -18.28 0.81 6.68
C LEU A 188 -19.76 0.81 6.31
N SER A 189 -20.23 1.84 5.61
CA SER A 189 -21.55 1.80 4.97
C SER A 189 -21.63 0.64 3.97
N GLU A 190 -22.83 0.19 3.62
CA GLU A 190 -23.03 -0.86 2.60
C GLU A 190 -22.38 -0.48 1.26
N GLU A 191 -22.44 0.80 0.88
CA GLU A 191 -21.82 1.31 -0.34
C GLU A 191 -20.29 1.18 -0.29
N LEU A 192 -19.66 1.63 0.80
CA LEU A 192 -18.21 1.52 0.99
C LEU A 192 -17.77 0.05 1.08
N TRP A 193 -18.55 -0.77 1.77
CA TRP A 193 -18.28 -2.21 1.82
C TRP A 193 -18.30 -2.84 0.43
N SER A 194 -19.29 -2.50 -0.40
CA SER A 194 -19.36 -2.97 -1.79
C SER A 194 -18.12 -2.59 -2.59
N LYS A 195 -17.63 -1.35 -2.45
CA LYS A 195 -16.41 -0.87 -3.13
C LYS A 195 -15.15 -1.60 -2.71
N VAL A 196 -15.01 -1.96 -1.42
CA VAL A 196 -13.78 -2.61 -0.91
C VAL A 196 -13.83 -4.13 -0.99
N SER A 197 -14.99 -4.74 -1.17
CA SER A 197 -15.16 -6.19 -1.27
C SER A 197 -15.32 -6.71 -2.72
N SER A 198 -15.47 -5.84 -3.69
CA SER A 198 -15.46 -6.16 -5.12
C SER A 198 -14.01 -6.29 -5.66
#